data_dd2bce4dee60098a1c4f3ae160436d62
#
_entry.id   dd2bce4dee60098a1c4f3ae160436d62
#
_cell.length_a   1.000
_cell.length_b   1.000
_cell.length_c   1.000
_cell.angle_alpha   90.00
_cell.angle_beta   90.00
_cell.angle_gamma   90.00
#
_symmetry.space_group_name_H-M   'P 1'
#
loop_
_entity.id
_entity.type
_entity.pdbx_description
1 polymer ?
#
loop_
_entity_poly.entity_id
_entity_poly.type
_entity_poly.pdbx_seq_one_letter_code
_entity_poly.pdbx_strand_id
1 'polypeptide(L)'
;MIIDKNGFIHHVFFWLKNPESKEDLQQLIEGLNQLSKVSTIIDFNIGKPAGTNRKVIDNTWSVSWLLLFDSGDDQETYQADPIHLKFIDECSHLWNKVLIYDTVNF
;
A
#
# COMPACT_ATOMS: atom_id res chain seq x y z
N MET A 1 13.86 2.10 -8.25
CA MET A 1 12.66 1.61 -8.97
C MET A 1 12.73 2.08 -10.41
N ILE A 2 12.76 1.14 -11.35
CA ILE A 2 12.72 1.43 -12.78
C ILE A 2 11.30 1.11 -13.27
N ILE A 3 10.65 2.10 -13.88
CA ILE A 3 9.27 1.96 -14.32
C ILE A 3 9.26 1.73 -15.82
N ASP A 4 8.80 0.56 -16.21
CA ASP A 4 8.68 0.15 -17.62
C ASP A 4 7.58 0.96 -18.32
N LYS A 5 7.61 0.95 -19.68
CA LYS A 5 6.63 1.67 -20.51
C LYS A 5 5.19 1.32 -20.15
N ASN A 6 4.90 0.07 -19.84
CA ASN A 6 3.58 -0.43 -19.46
C ASN A 6 3.39 -0.54 -17.95
N GLY A 7 4.34 -0.02 -17.18
CA GLY A 7 4.32 -0.12 -15.72
C GLY A 7 3.08 0.50 -15.10
N PHE A 8 2.66 -0.09 -14.00
CA PHE A 8 1.50 0.33 -13.25
C PHE A 8 1.94 0.60 -11.80
N ILE A 9 1.67 1.78 -11.30
CA ILE A 9 1.96 2.15 -9.91
C ILE A 9 0.66 2.17 -9.13
N HIS A 10 0.63 1.39 -8.06
CA HIS A 10 -0.50 1.31 -7.13
C HIS A 10 -0.02 1.87 -5.80
N HIS A 11 -0.51 3.05 -5.40
CA HIS A 11 -0.07 3.71 -4.19
C HIS A 11 -1.23 3.85 -3.21
N VAL A 12 -1.14 3.19 -2.06
CA VAL A 12 -2.19 3.12 -1.05
C VAL A 12 -1.76 3.87 0.19
N PHE A 13 -2.67 4.65 0.77
CA PHE A 13 -2.47 5.33 2.05
C PHE A 13 -3.52 4.83 3.03
N PHE A 14 -3.06 4.46 4.23
CA PHE A 14 -3.94 3.98 5.30
C PHE A 14 -3.98 4.97 6.45
N TRP A 15 -5.18 5.19 6.96
CA TRP A 15 -5.39 5.92 8.23
C TRP A 15 -5.83 4.90 9.28
N LEU A 16 -4.98 4.63 10.26
CA LEU A 16 -5.31 3.71 11.35
C LEU A 16 -6.44 4.28 12.20
N LYS A 17 -7.33 3.43 12.68
CA LYS A 17 -8.38 3.81 13.65
C LYS A 17 -7.76 4.34 14.94
N ASN A 18 -6.68 3.69 15.38
CA ASN A 18 -5.95 4.02 16.59
C ASN A 18 -4.49 4.35 16.21
N PRO A 19 -4.23 5.58 15.70
CA PRO A 19 -2.92 5.91 15.14
C PRO A 19 -1.78 5.89 16.17
N GLU A 20 -2.10 5.93 17.47
CA GLU A 20 -1.11 5.87 18.57
C GLU A 20 -0.82 4.44 19.00
N SER A 21 -1.57 3.45 18.53
CA SER A 21 -1.36 2.04 18.89
C SER A 21 -0.17 1.46 18.13
N LYS A 22 0.89 1.17 18.86
CA LYS A 22 2.09 0.52 18.30
C LYS A 22 1.80 -0.91 17.83
N GLU A 23 0.92 -1.60 18.52
CA GLU A 23 0.51 -2.97 18.16
C GLU A 23 -0.25 -2.98 16.85
N ASP A 24 -1.20 -2.05 16.65
CA ASP A 24 -1.96 -1.95 15.40
C ASP A 24 -1.06 -1.61 14.22
N LEU A 25 -0.14 -0.65 14.42
CA LEU A 25 0.84 -0.30 13.40
C LEU A 25 1.71 -1.49 13.02
N GLN A 26 2.22 -2.22 14.02
CA GLN A 26 3.07 -3.39 13.79
C GLN A 26 2.29 -4.49 13.06
N GLN A 27 1.04 -4.71 13.41
CA GLN A 27 0.19 -5.70 12.75
C GLN A 27 -0.01 -5.34 11.27
N LEU A 28 -0.26 -4.06 10.96
CA LEU A 28 -0.41 -3.62 9.58
C LEU A 28 0.88 -3.81 8.79
N ILE A 29 2.03 -3.42 9.36
CA ILE A 29 3.33 -3.59 8.70
C ILE A 29 3.63 -5.06 8.42
N GLU A 30 3.38 -5.94 9.38
CA GLU A 30 3.56 -7.38 9.19
C GLU A 30 2.63 -7.93 8.11
N GLY A 31 1.39 -7.48 8.09
CA GLY A 31 0.42 -7.84 7.05
C GLY A 31 0.90 -7.42 5.67
N LEU A 32 1.42 -6.20 5.53
CA LEU A 32 1.95 -5.70 4.26
C LEU A 32 3.20 -6.48 3.84
N ASN A 33 4.07 -6.85 4.77
CA ASN A 33 5.23 -7.69 4.46
C ASN A 33 4.81 -9.07 3.93
N GLN A 34 3.75 -9.67 4.46
CA GLN A 34 3.19 -10.91 3.91
C GLN A 34 2.57 -10.66 2.52
N LEU A 35 1.85 -9.56 2.36
CA LEU A 35 1.22 -9.17 1.10
C LEU A 35 2.27 -8.97 -0.02
N SER A 36 3.46 -8.51 0.33
CA SER A 36 4.55 -8.30 -0.63
C SER A 36 4.99 -9.58 -1.35
N LYS A 37 4.57 -10.74 -0.88
CA LYS A 37 4.90 -12.04 -1.47
C LYS A 37 4.05 -12.39 -2.69
N VAL A 38 3.05 -11.59 -3.04
CA VAL A 38 2.28 -11.80 -4.27
C VAL A 38 3.22 -11.72 -5.46
N SER A 39 3.19 -12.76 -6.31
CA SER A 39 4.20 -12.96 -7.36
C SER A 39 4.20 -11.89 -8.46
N THR A 40 3.09 -11.18 -8.67
CA THR A 40 3.01 -10.13 -9.70
C THR A 40 3.64 -8.81 -9.27
N ILE A 41 3.95 -8.64 -8.00
CA ILE A 41 4.61 -7.42 -7.49
C ILE A 41 6.06 -7.39 -7.96
N ILE A 42 6.46 -6.34 -8.68
CA ILE A 42 7.85 -6.13 -9.14
C ILE A 42 8.69 -5.52 -8.03
N ASP A 43 8.15 -4.51 -7.37
CA ASP A 43 8.85 -3.79 -6.31
C ASP A 43 7.81 -3.14 -5.39
N PHE A 44 8.20 -2.84 -4.16
CA PHE A 44 7.30 -2.23 -3.19
C PHE A 44 8.06 -1.40 -2.17
N ASN A 45 7.31 -0.53 -1.49
CA ASN A 45 7.81 0.23 -0.35
C ASN A 45 6.71 0.37 0.68
N ILE A 46 7.06 0.18 1.94
CA ILE A 46 6.20 0.48 3.10
C ILE A 46 6.77 1.72 3.76
N GLY A 47 5.98 2.80 3.85
CA GLY A 47 6.47 4.09 4.32
C GLY A 47 5.60 4.70 5.41
N LYS A 48 6.15 5.76 6.00
CA LYS A 48 5.48 6.63 6.95
C LYS A 48 5.65 8.08 6.50
N PRO A 49 4.84 9.03 7.02
CA PRO A 49 5.06 10.44 6.70
C PRO A 49 6.49 10.85 6.98
N ALA A 50 7.09 11.58 6.03
CA ALA A 50 8.50 11.97 6.13
C ALA A 50 8.74 13.09 7.17
N GLY A 51 7.67 13.70 7.66
CA GLY A 51 7.78 14.82 8.60
C GLY A 51 8.00 16.17 7.92
N THR A 52 7.93 16.22 6.58
CA THR A 52 7.98 17.48 5.85
C THR A 52 6.71 18.27 6.05
N ASN A 53 6.80 19.60 6.01
CA ASN A 53 5.67 20.47 6.34
C ASN A 53 5.58 21.65 5.36
N ARG A 54 4.62 21.55 4.45
CA ARG A 54 4.19 22.64 3.55
C ARG A 54 2.68 22.51 3.38
N LYS A 55 2.05 23.61 2.91
CA LYS A 55 0.60 23.68 2.74
C LYS A 55 0.01 22.51 1.95
N VAL A 56 0.74 22.01 0.96
CA VAL A 56 0.29 20.95 0.04
C VAL A 56 0.61 19.54 0.55
N ILE A 57 1.26 19.42 1.72
CA ILE A 57 1.65 18.13 2.28
C ILE A 57 0.61 17.67 3.29
N ASP A 58 0.05 16.49 3.05
CA ASP A 58 -0.85 15.83 3.99
C ASP A 58 -0.06 14.77 4.77
N ASN A 59 0.10 14.99 6.08
CA ASN A 59 0.77 14.07 7.00
C ASN A 59 -0.24 13.33 7.89
N THR A 60 -1.53 13.34 7.56
CA THR A 60 -2.57 12.75 8.42
C THR A 60 -2.66 11.24 8.33
N TRP A 61 -2.13 10.65 7.27
CA TRP A 61 -2.13 9.20 7.07
C TRP A 61 -1.06 8.50 7.93
N SER A 62 -1.22 7.21 8.15
CA SER A 62 -0.33 6.42 9.03
C SER A 62 0.73 5.62 8.29
N VAL A 63 0.32 4.94 7.21
CA VAL A 63 1.20 4.02 6.45
C VAL A 63 0.92 4.19 4.97
N SER A 64 1.98 4.21 4.16
CA SER A 64 1.86 4.15 2.71
C SER A 64 2.35 2.78 2.20
N TRP A 65 1.67 2.30 1.16
CA TRP A 65 1.97 1.05 0.49
C TRP A 65 2.09 1.33 -0.99
N LEU A 66 3.34 1.39 -1.47
CA LEU A 66 3.66 1.69 -2.86
C LEU A 66 4.03 0.40 -3.58
N LEU A 67 3.35 0.12 -4.70
CA LEU A 67 3.57 -1.08 -5.49
C LEU A 67 3.86 -0.73 -6.94
N LEU A 68 4.78 -1.48 -7.54
CA LEU A 68 5.02 -1.46 -8.97
C LEU A 68 4.63 -2.81 -9.57
N PHE A 69 3.83 -2.76 -10.63
CA PHE A 69 3.46 -3.92 -11.45
C PHE A 69 3.93 -3.72 -12.88
N ASP A 70 4.12 -4.81 -13.63
CA ASP A 70 4.45 -4.75 -15.07
C ASP A 70 3.27 -4.21 -15.89
N SER A 71 2.04 -4.41 -15.43
CA SER A 71 0.82 -4.05 -16.17
C SER A 71 -0.38 -3.92 -15.25
N GLY A 72 -1.46 -3.35 -15.78
CA GLY A 72 -2.75 -3.33 -15.08
C GLY A 72 -3.32 -4.72 -14.86
N ASP A 73 -3.08 -5.65 -15.78
CA ASP A 73 -3.54 -7.05 -15.63
C ASP A 73 -2.88 -7.71 -14.41
N ASP A 74 -1.59 -7.45 -14.19
CA ASP A 74 -0.87 -7.96 -13.03
C ASP A 74 -1.41 -7.36 -11.73
N GLN A 75 -1.81 -6.11 -11.75
CA GLN A 75 -2.45 -5.47 -10.59
C GLN A 75 -3.82 -6.10 -10.31
N GLU A 76 -4.61 -6.40 -11.33
CA GLU A 76 -5.89 -7.10 -11.15
C GLU A 76 -5.69 -8.50 -10.58
N THR A 77 -4.68 -9.23 -11.06
CA THR A 77 -4.30 -10.53 -10.51
C THR A 77 -3.96 -10.41 -9.02
N TYR A 78 -3.21 -9.38 -8.64
CA TYR A 78 -2.88 -9.09 -7.25
C TYR A 78 -4.14 -8.90 -6.39
N GLN A 79 -5.15 -8.17 -6.87
CA GLN A 79 -6.39 -7.94 -6.14
C GLN A 79 -7.14 -9.24 -5.82
N ALA A 80 -7.08 -10.21 -6.71
CA ALA A 80 -7.77 -11.49 -6.58
C ALA A 80 -6.91 -12.59 -5.90
N ASP A 81 -5.64 -12.32 -5.65
CA ASP A 81 -4.73 -13.30 -5.07
C ASP A 81 -5.15 -13.68 -3.64
N PRO A 82 -5.08 -14.98 -3.27
CA PRO A 82 -5.40 -15.41 -1.91
C PRO A 82 -4.62 -14.69 -0.81
N ILE A 83 -3.37 -14.30 -1.08
CA ILE A 83 -2.55 -13.54 -0.13
C ILE A 83 -3.17 -12.16 0.11
N HIS A 84 -3.66 -11.49 -0.94
CA HIS A 84 -4.35 -10.21 -0.80
C HIS A 84 -5.67 -10.35 -0.03
N LEU A 85 -6.47 -11.36 -0.36
CA LEU A 85 -7.74 -11.61 0.34
C LEU A 85 -7.52 -11.88 1.83
N LYS A 86 -6.47 -12.63 2.16
CA LYS A 86 -6.08 -12.88 3.55
C LYS A 86 -5.67 -11.60 4.27
N PHE A 87 -4.90 -10.74 3.61
CA PHE A 87 -4.51 -9.45 4.17
C PHE A 87 -5.74 -8.60 4.52
N ILE A 88 -6.70 -8.51 3.61
CA ILE A 88 -7.94 -7.76 3.86
C ILE A 88 -8.69 -8.36 5.05
N ASP A 89 -8.84 -9.68 5.09
CA ASP A 89 -9.54 -10.36 6.18
C ASP A 89 -8.86 -10.12 7.54
N GLU A 90 -7.55 -10.17 7.60
CA GLU A 90 -6.81 -10.07 8.86
C GLU A 90 -6.55 -8.63 9.31
N CYS A 91 -6.46 -7.66 8.38
CA CYS A 91 -5.96 -6.33 8.70
C CYS A 91 -6.97 -5.20 8.49
N SER A 92 -8.08 -5.42 7.76
CA SER A 92 -8.98 -4.30 7.42
C SER A 92 -9.61 -3.61 8.62
N HIS A 93 -9.74 -4.31 9.75
CA HIS A 93 -10.24 -3.70 10.99
C HIS A 93 -9.30 -2.65 11.60
N LEU A 94 -8.05 -2.60 11.14
CA LEU A 94 -7.04 -1.68 11.69
C LEU A 94 -7.22 -0.25 11.21
N TRP A 95 -7.80 -0.04 10.03
CA TRP A 95 -7.95 1.29 9.43
C TRP A 95 -9.41 1.69 9.31
N ASN A 96 -9.65 3.01 9.33
CA ASN A 96 -10.97 3.59 9.10
C ASN A 96 -11.06 4.36 7.78
N LYS A 97 -9.94 4.56 7.11
CA LYS A 97 -9.88 5.20 5.80
C LYS A 97 -8.71 4.63 5.01
N VAL A 98 -8.93 4.43 3.72
CA VAL A 98 -7.89 4.09 2.77
C VAL A 98 -8.07 4.95 1.52
N LEU A 99 -6.97 5.39 0.93
CA LEU A 99 -6.98 6.16 -0.31
C LEU A 99 -5.96 5.55 -1.26
N ILE A 100 -6.35 5.38 -2.51
CA ILE A 100 -5.52 4.74 -3.53
C ILE A 100 -5.36 5.68 -4.71
N TYR A 101 -4.12 5.81 -5.17
CA TYR A 101 -3.79 6.46 -6.44
C TYR A 101 -3.14 5.43 -7.36
N ASP A 102 -3.80 5.14 -8.46
CA ASP A 102 -3.27 4.26 -9.51
C ASP A 102 -2.80 5.12 -10.67
N THR A 103 -1.57 4.93 -11.11
CA THR A 103 -1.00 5.70 -12.22
C THR A 103 -0.34 4.79 -13.24
N VAL A 104 -0.42 5.21 -14.49
CA VAL A 104 0.34 4.63 -15.61
C VAL A 104 1.10 5.75 -16.30
N ASN A 105 2.08 5.40 -17.12
CA ASN A 105 2.85 6.39 -17.87
C ASN A 105 1.97 7.10 -18.90
N PHE A 106 2.32 8.37 -19.15
CA PHE A 106 1.70 9.12 -20.25
C PHE A 106 1.93 8.45 -21.60
#